data_85ea734fc29093cb518a5a2af1c8a9f6
#
_entry.id   85ea734fc29093cb518a5a2af1c8a9f6
#
_cell.length_a   1.000
_cell.length_b   1.000
_cell.length_c   1.000
_cell.angle_alpha   90.00
_cell.angle_beta   90.00
_cell.angle_gamma   90.00
#
_symmetry.space_group_name_H-M   'P 1'
#
loop_
_entity.id
_entity.type
_entity.pdbx_description
1 polymer ?
#
loop_
_entity_poly.entity_id
_entity_poly.type
_entity_poly.pdbx_seq_one_letter_code
_entity_poly.pdbx_strand_id
1 'polypeptide(L)'
;AAAKMDRKPARRNDARIIRRVIRRQESVTRKDIADWKRARLQATSTYEPKQVLLQRLFSEVIDDALMTSQVSVLRIGKSQGAEFELKMNGRKDEAETQKFKDSGLYEDLVELIVEAQFFNHSLIEFDYDPAGTVVADLVPRENVSPEVGKFYPDAEGSETVDYRLLPEFGRWLVEIYPRKCDLGLLNKAVPYVLIKKFALSCWSELCEIFGIPPRV
;
A
#
# COMPACT_ATOMS: atom_id res chain seq x y z
N ALA A 1 -17.01 18.61 -48.19
CA ALA A 1 -15.93 17.68 -47.76
C ALA A 1 -15.56 18.02 -46.32
N ALA A 2 -16.14 17.29 -45.36
CA ALA A 2 -15.82 17.44 -43.93
C ALA A 2 -14.55 16.63 -43.63
N ALA A 3 -13.49 17.32 -43.22
CA ALA A 3 -12.26 16.71 -42.80
C ALA A 3 -12.51 15.91 -41.51
N LYS A 4 -12.41 14.59 -41.61
CA LYS A 4 -12.44 13.65 -40.49
C LYS A 4 -11.16 13.87 -39.67
N MET A 5 -11.28 14.62 -38.60
CA MET A 5 -10.18 14.76 -37.63
C MET A 5 -9.93 13.40 -37.01
N ASP A 6 -8.87 12.74 -37.46
CA ASP A 6 -8.33 11.50 -36.87
C ASP A 6 -7.80 11.84 -35.48
N ARG A 7 -8.66 11.78 -34.46
CA ARG A 7 -8.24 11.80 -33.08
C ARG A 7 -7.57 10.47 -32.81
N LYS A 8 -6.24 10.44 -32.88
CA LYS A 8 -5.46 9.35 -32.31
C LYS A 8 -5.96 9.15 -30.88
N PRO A 9 -6.33 7.94 -30.47
CA PRO A 9 -6.67 7.67 -29.07
C PRO A 9 -5.49 8.10 -28.23
N ALA A 10 -5.74 8.97 -27.25
CA ALA A 10 -4.73 9.36 -26.28
C ALA A 10 -4.10 8.08 -25.75
N ARG A 11 -2.77 7.99 -25.81
CA ARG A 11 -2.04 6.80 -25.33
C ARG A 11 -2.44 6.59 -23.87
N ARG A 12 -3.17 5.53 -23.62
CA ARG A 12 -3.70 5.09 -22.33
C ARG A 12 -2.64 5.08 -21.21
N ASN A 13 -1.38 4.96 -21.60
CA ASN A 13 -0.21 4.95 -20.74
C ASN A 13 0.09 6.28 -20.01
N ASP A 14 -0.41 7.43 -20.50
CA ASP A 14 -0.10 8.74 -19.91
C ASP A 14 -1.03 9.09 -18.76
N ALA A 15 -2.16 8.38 -18.60
CA ALA A 15 -3.15 8.60 -17.55
C ALA A 15 -2.88 7.79 -16.26
N ARG A 16 -1.89 6.87 -16.26
CA ARG A 16 -1.63 6.02 -15.08
C ARG A 16 -1.10 6.84 -13.89
N ILE A 17 -1.77 6.67 -12.74
CA ILE A 17 -1.38 7.31 -11.48
C ILE A 17 -0.01 6.82 -11.01
N ILE A 18 0.24 5.52 -11.06
CA ILE A 18 1.49 4.92 -10.58
C ILE A 18 2.73 5.48 -11.29
N ARG A 19 2.61 5.90 -12.56
CA ARG A 19 3.71 6.54 -13.30
C ARG A 19 3.97 7.97 -12.89
N ARG A 20 3.04 8.61 -12.18
CA ARG A 20 3.18 9.98 -11.66
C ARG A 20 3.89 10.01 -10.32
N VAL A 21 4.19 8.84 -9.73
CA VAL A 21 4.87 8.75 -8.44
C VAL A 21 6.31 9.22 -8.55
N ILE A 22 6.65 10.22 -7.77
CA ILE A 22 8.02 10.71 -7.61
C ILE A 22 8.64 9.96 -6.44
N ARG A 23 9.64 9.11 -6.73
CA ARG A 23 10.40 8.40 -5.70
C ARG A 23 11.53 9.29 -5.20
N ARG A 24 11.53 9.58 -3.90
CA ARG A 24 12.63 10.29 -3.24
C ARG A 24 13.54 9.29 -2.55
N GLN A 25 14.84 9.61 -2.49
CA GLN A 25 15.78 8.82 -1.71
C GLN A 25 15.53 9.09 -0.22
N GLU A 26 15.30 8.03 0.54
CA GLU A 26 15.08 8.14 1.99
C GLU A 26 16.41 8.12 2.73
N SER A 27 16.50 8.94 3.80
CA SER A 27 17.57 8.81 4.76
C SER A 27 17.22 7.77 5.82
N VAL A 28 18.17 6.89 6.12
CA VAL A 28 18.01 5.94 7.22
C VAL A 28 18.16 6.72 8.53
N THR A 29 17.04 6.98 9.20
CA THR A 29 17.00 7.68 10.48
C THR A 29 16.36 6.75 11.51
N ARG A 30 16.92 6.73 12.73
CA ARG A 30 16.31 5.97 13.84
C ARG A 30 14.92 6.54 14.13
N LYS A 31 13.91 5.67 14.09
CA LYS A 31 12.52 6.02 14.43
C LYS A 31 12.23 5.69 15.89
N ASP A 32 11.42 6.50 16.50
CA ASP A 32 11.01 6.33 17.90
C ASP A 32 9.48 6.50 18.09
N ILE A 33 9.05 6.42 19.34
CA ILE A 33 7.62 6.57 19.71
C ILE A 33 7.11 7.99 19.41
N ALA A 34 7.96 9.02 19.46
CA ALA A 34 7.57 10.38 19.13
C ALA A 34 7.30 10.53 17.62
N ASP A 35 8.12 9.90 16.78
CA ASP A 35 7.91 9.83 15.34
C ASP A 35 6.60 9.11 15.00
N TRP A 36 6.31 8.00 15.68
CA TRP A 36 5.02 7.31 15.51
C TRP A 36 3.83 8.20 15.88
N LYS A 37 3.89 8.92 17.00
CA LYS A 37 2.82 9.85 17.40
C LYS A 37 2.62 10.95 16.35
N ARG A 38 3.72 11.52 15.83
CA ARG A 38 3.70 12.53 14.77
C ARG A 38 3.09 11.97 13.49
N ALA A 39 3.50 10.79 13.06
CA ALA A 39 2.99 10.11 11.87
C ALA A 39 1.47 9.87 11.97
N ARG A 40 0.97 9.44 13.14
CA ARG A 40 -0.46 9.28 13.38
C ARG A 40 -1.22 10.60 13.29
N LEU A 41 -0.71 11.66 13.93
CA LEU A 41 -1.33 12.98 13.87
C LEU A 41 -1.40 13.50 12.44
N GLN A 42 -0.36 13.30 11.64
CA GLN A 42 -0.36 13.69 10.24
C GLN A 42 -1.36 12.88 9.42
N ALA A 43 -1.41 11.56 9.62
CA ALA A 43 -2.32 10.67 8.89
C ALA A 43 -3.81 10.95 9.20
N THR A 44 -4.10 11.45 10.41
CA THR A 44 -5.48 11.81 10.84
C THR A 44 -5.77 13.31 10.79
N SER A 45 -4.92 14.10 10.13
CA SER A 45 -5.13 15.54 9.98
C SER A 45 -6.44 15.83 9.26
N THR A 46 -7.19 16.83 9.74
CA THR A 46 -8.48 17.22 9.14
C THR A 46 -8.31 17.93 7.79
N TYR A 47 -7.21 18.65 7.60
CA TYR A 47 -7.01 19.47 6.39
C TYR A 47 -6.27 18.71 5.30
N GLU A 48 -5.11 18.18 5.63
CA GLU A 48 -4.24 17.46 4.69
C GLU A 48 -3.73 16.16 5.33
N PRO A 49 -4.56 15.12 5.39
CA PRO A 49 -4.10 13.84 5.89
C PRO A 49 -3.08 13.23 4.93
N LYS A 50 -1.85 13.02 5.40
CA LYS A 50 -0.78 12.37 4.64
C LYS A 50 -0.34 11.10 5.32
N GLN A 51 -0.24 10.02 4.54
CA GLN A 51 0.13 8.70 5.05
C GLN A 51 1.63 8.43 5.01
N VAL A 52 2.43 9.32 4.40
CA VAL A 52 3.85 9.08 4.11
C VAL A 52 4.66 8.65 5.33
N LEU A 53 4.59 9.38 6.45
CA LEU A 53 5.38 9.04 7.64
C LEU A 53 4.90 7.73 8.27
N LEU A 54 3.60 7.47 8.25
CA LEU A 54 3.01 6.26 8.81
C LEU A 54 3.37 5.03 7.98
N GLN A 55 3.31 5.12 6.65
CA GLN A 55 3.65 4.01 5.76
C GLN A 55 5.16 3.67 5.82
N ARG A 56 6.02 4.68 5.97
CA ARG A 56 7.46 4.46 6.21
C ARG A 56 7.72 3.70 7.52
N LEU A 57 7.00 4.05 8.58
CA LEU A 57 7.08 3.28 9.84
C LEU A 57 6.56 1.85 9.68
N PHE A 58 5.52 1.63 8.89
CA PHE A 58 5.01 0.29 8.62
C PHE A 58 6.02 -0.56 7.86
N SER A 59 6.73 0.01 6.88
CA SER A 59 7.82 -0.69 6.19
C SER A 59 8.91 -1.14 7.18
N GLU A 60 9.31 -0.28 8.11
CA GLU A 60 10.27 -0.65 9.15
C GLU A 60 9.76 -1.70 10.14
N VAL A 61 8.45 -1.69 10.43
CA VAL A 61 7.84 -2.67 11.33
C VAL A 61 7.73 -4.03 10.67
N ILE A 62 7.41 -4.07 9.38
CA ILE A 62 7.28 -5.33 8.64
C ILE A 62 8.62 -6.03 8.42
N ASP A 63 9.74 -5.30 8.46
CA ASP A 63 11.08 -5.86 8.40
C ASP A 63 11.46 -6.64 9.67
N ASP A 64 10.68 -6.53 10.76
CA ASP A 64 10.86 -7.37 11.93
C ASP A 64 10.47 -8.82 11.61
N ALA A 65 11.37 -9.78 11.85
CA ALA A 65 11.19 -11.18 11.45
C ALA A 65 9.91 -11.82 11.99
N LEU A 66 9.48 -11.46 13.21
CA LEU A 66 8.24 -11.94 13.78
C LEU A 66 7.04 -11.34 13.05
N MET A 67 7.08 -10.03 12.77
CA MET A 67 6.00 -9.35 12.05
C MET A 67 5.87 -9.87 10.63
N THR A 68 6.98 -10.01 9.90
CA THR A 68 7.01 -10.61 8.56
C THR A 68 6.34 -12.00 8.57
N SER A 69 6.72 -12.85 9.52
CA SER A 69 6.16 -14.19 9.66
C SER A 69 4.65 -14.16 9.89
N GLN A 70 4.17 -13.35 10.83
CA GLN A 70 2.74 -13.26 11.17
C GLN A 70 1.91 -12.73 10.02
N VAL A 71 2.37 -11.67 9.34
CA VAL A 71 1.69 -11.11 8.18
C VAL A 71 1.63 -12.12 7.04
N SER A 72 2.73 -12.83 6.76
CA SER A 72 2.79 -13.85 5.72
C SER A 72 1.84 -15.02 5.98
N VAL A 73 1.80 -15.53 7.22
CA VAL A 73 0.88 -16.61 7.60
C VAL A 73 -0.58 -16.18 7.44
N LEU A 74 -0.92 -14.98 7.89
CA LEU A 74 -2.29 -14.46 7.77
C LEU A 74 -2.66 -14.20 6.31
N ARG A 75 -1.73 -13.70 5.50
CA ARG A 75 -1.93 -13.47 4.06
C ARG A 75 -2.22 -14.78 3.34
N ILE A 76 -1.39 -15.80 3.52
CA ILE A 76 -1.60 -17.12 2.92
C ILE A 76 -2.90 -17.75 3.40
N GLY A 77 -3.17 -17.76 4.70
CA GLY A 77 -4.39 -18.37 5.26
C GLY A 77 -5.68 -17.70 4.79
N LYS A 78 -5.65 -16.39 4.54
CA LYS A 78 -6.81 -15.65 4.02
C LYS A 78 -6.98 -15.84 2.51
N SER A 79 -5.89 -15.91 1.75
CA SER A 79 -5.96 -16.13 0.31
C SER A 79 -6.54 -17.50 -0.03
N GLN A 80 -6.18 -18.54 0.71
CA GLN A 80 -6.70 -19.89 0.51
C GLN A 80 -8.20 -20.03 0.80
N GLY A 81 -8.75 -19.19 1.67
CA GLY A 81 -10.17 -19.21 2.04
C GLY A 81 -11.05 -18.22 1.27
N ALA A 82 -10.48 -17.45 0.33
CA ALA A 82 -11.24 -16.46 -0.42
C ALA A 82 -12.04 -17.13 -1.55
N GLU A 83 -13.35 -16.86 -1.58
CA GLU A 83 -14.21 -17.26 -2.69
C GLU A 83 -14.52 -16.04 -3.55
N PHE A 84 -14.37 -16.17 -4.85
CA PHE A 84 -14.64 -15.14 -5.82
C PHE A 84 -15.58 -15.64 -6.91
N GLU A 85 -16.54 -14.81 -7.30
CA GLU A 85 -17.48 -15.10 -8.37
C GLU A 85 -17.57 -13.90 -9.32
N LEU A 86 -17.34 -14.12 -10.60
CA LEU A 86 -17.61 -13.12 -11.62
C LEU A 86 -19.07 -13.18 -12.05
N LYS A 87 -19.68 -12.02 -12.21
CA LYS A 87 -21.06 -11.89 -12.70
C LYS A 87 -21.12 -11.01 -13.94
N MET A 88 -21.66 -11.55 -15.02
CA MET A 88 -21.98 -10.80 -16.21
C MET A 88 -23.48 -10.51 -16.26
N ASN A 89 -23.86 -9.24 -16.33
CA ASN A 89 -25.27 -8.81 -16.30
C ASN A 89 -26.09 -9.38 -15.13
N GLY A 90 -25.44 -9.50 -13.95
CA GLY A 90 -26.07 -10.01 -12.72
C GLY A 90 -26.18 -11.54 -12.63
N ARG A 91 -25.76 -12.28 -13.66
CA ARG A 91 -25.72 -13.76 -13.66
C ARG A 91 -24.28 -14.22 -13.44
N LYS A 92 -24.13 -15.32 -12.68
CA LYS A 92 -22.83 -15.96 -12.49
C LYS A 92 -22.32 -16.49 -13.81
N ASP A 93 -21.07 -16.23 -14.11
CA ASP A 93 -20.34 -16.79 -15.23
C ASP A 93 -19.24 -17.70 -14.68
N GLU A 94 -19.51 -19.01 -14.68
CA GLU A 94 -18.60 -20.01 -14.12
C GLU A 94 -17.33 -20.15 -14.97
N ALA A 95 -17.45 -20.04 -16.29
CA ALA A 95 -16.30 -20.17 -17.20
C ALA A 95 -15.31 -19.01 -17.02
N GLU A 96 -15.82 -17.77 -16.98
CA GLU A 96 -14.96 -16.59 -16.73
C GLU A 96 -14.45 -16.57 -15.29
N THR A 97 -15.23 -17.02 -14.32
CA THR A 97 -14.79 -17.15 -12.92
C THR A 97 -13.61 -18.13 -12.82
N GLN A 98 -13.67 -19.27 -13.51
CA GLN A 98 -12.57 -20.25 -13.48
C GLN A 98 -11.32 -19.70 -14.16
N LYS A 99 -11.44 -19.08 -15.33
CA LYS A 99 -10.31 -18.42 -16.01
C LYS A 99 -9.64 -17.36 -15.13
N PHE A 100 -10.46 -16.61 -14.41
CA PHE A 100 -9.95 -15.58 -13.50
C PHE A 100 -9.22 -16.20 -12.30
N LYS A 101 -9.74 -17.28 -11.73
CA LYS A 101 -9.08 -18.03 -10.64
C LYS A 101 -7.75 -18.66 -11.06
N ASP A 102 -7.69 -19.14 -12.31
CA ASP A 102 -6.48 -19.74 -12.88
C ASP A 102 -5.45 -18.66 -13.32
N SER A 103 -5.81 -17.39 -13.27
CA SER A 103 -4.92 -16.30 -13.59
C SER A 103 -4.14 -15.82 -12.34
N GLY A 104 -2.86 -15.46 -12.50
CA GLY A 104 -2.06 -14.87 -11.43
C GLY A 104 -2.68 -13.59 -10.85
N LEU A 105 -3.52 -12.89 -11.64
CA LEU A 105 -4.25 -11.70 -11.20
C LEU A 105 -5.15 -11.95 -9.99
N TYR A 106 -5.74 -13.15 -9.89
CA TYR A 106 -6.59 -13.51 -8.74
C TYR A 106 -5.78 -13.52 -7.44
N GLU A 107 -4.62 -14.17 -7.46
CA GLU A 107 -3.74 -14.26 -6.29
C GLU A 107 -3.24 -12.88 -5.87
N ASP A 108 -2.77 -12.08 -6.83
CA ASP A 108 -2.31 -10.70 -6.60
C ASP A 108 -3.40 -9.83 -5.97
N LEU A 109 -4.63 -9.90 -6.50
CA LEU A 109 -5.75 -9.12 -5.95
C LEU A 109 -6.12 -9.54 -4.54
N VAL A 110 -6.19 -10.83 -4.26
CA VAL A 110 -6.51 -11.32 -2.91
C VAL A 110 -5.43 -10.89 -1.93
N GLU A 111 -4.17 -10.95 -2.32
CA GLU A 111 -3.05 -10.47 -1.53
C GLU A 111 -3.20 -8.97 -1.18
N LEU A 112 -3.44 -8.13 -2.18
CA LEU A 112 -3.61 -6.67 -2.00
C LEU A 112 -4.84 -6.32 -1.14
N ILE A 113 -5.93 -7.11 -1.24
CA ILE A 113 -7.13 -6.96 -0.40
C ILE A 113 -6.81 -7.29 1.07
N VAL A 114 -6.10 -8.37 1.31
CA VAL A 114 -5.71 -8.78 2.68
C VAL A 114 -4.73 -7.77 3.28
N GLU A 115 -3.77 -7.31 2.49
CA GLU A 115 -2.79 -6.30 2.92
C GLU A 115 -3.45 -4.98 3.33
N ALA A 116 -4.57 -4.59 2.72
CA ALA A 116 -5.30 -3.39 3.12
C ALA A 116 -5.71 -3.40 4.60
N GLN A 117 -5.90 -4.56 5.23
CA GLN A 117 -6.19 -4.66 6.66
C GLN A 117 -4.97 -4.34 7.53
N PHE A 118 -3.77 -4.65 7.04
CA PHE A 118 -2.52 -4.37 7.77
C PHE A 118 -2.09 -2.93 7.60
N PHE A 119 -2.07 -2.45 6.36
CA PHE A 119 -1.56 -1.14 5.98
C PHE A 119 -2.62 -0.03 5.96
N ASN A 120 -3.86 -0.31 6.35
CA ASN A 120 -5.02 0.57 6.33
C ASN A 120 -5.76 0.65 4.97
N HIS A 121 -5.04 0.66 3.86
CA HIS A 121 -5.66 0.79 2.53
C HIS A 121 -4.81 0.13 1.44
N SER A 122 -5.46 -0.14 0.33
CA SER A 122 -4.83 -0.46 -0.94
C SER A 122 -5.58 0.25 -2.08
N LEU A 123 -4.88 1.04 -2.86
CA LEU A 123 -5.39 1.61 -4.10
C LEU A 123 -4.76 0.85 -5.26
N ILE A 124 -5.59 0.12 -5.99
CA ILE A 124 -5.15 -0.79 -7.05
C ILE A 124 -5.47 -0.15 -8.40
N GLU A 125 -4.47 -0.05 -9.25
CA GLU A 125 -4.60 0.45 -10.61
C GLU A 125 -4.51 -0.72 -11.59
N PHE A 126 -5.57 -0.90 -12.40
CA PHE A 126 -5.59 -1.91 -13.44
C PHE A 126 -5.04 -1.37 -14.75
N ASP A 127 -4.28 -2.19 -15.46
CA ASP A 127 -3.82 -1.90 -16.82
C ASP A 127 -3.76 -3.18 -17.65
N TYR A 128 -3.44 -3.04 -18.92
CA TYR A 128 -3.10 -4.16 -19.80
C TYR A 128 -1.59 -4.15 -20.04
N ASP A 129 -1.00 -5.31 -19.94
CA ASP A 129 0.36 -5.53 -20.39
C ASP A 129 0.45 -5.47 -21.93
N PRO A 130 1.63 -5.46 -22.52
CA PRO A 130 1.80 -5.51 -23.98
C PRO A 130 1.17 -6.74 -24.65
N ALA A 131 0.95 -7.83 -23.93
CA ALA A 131 0.30 -9.05 -24.40
C ALA A 131 -1.24 -8.96 -24.37
N GLY A 132 -1.79 -7.88 -23.77
CA GLY A 132 -3.22 -7.67 -23.62
C GLY A 132 -3.84 -8.32 -22.38
N THR A 133 -3.01 -8.84 -21.47
CA THR A 133 -3.45 -9.41 -20.19
C THR A 133 -3.70 -8.28 -19.19
N VAL A 134 -4.74 -8.42 -18.39
CA VAL A 134 -5.02 -7.46 -17.30
C VAL A 134 -4.01 -7.67 -16.18
N VAL A 135 -3.39 -6.58 -15.74
CA VAL A 135 -2.49 -6.54 -14.58
C VAL A 135 -3.02 -5.58 -13.54
N ALA A 136 -2.73 -5.85 -12.28
CA ALA A 136 -3.11 -5.02 -11.15
C ALA A 136 -1.84 -4.53 -10.45
N ASP A 137 -1.68 -3.22 -10.39
CA ASP A 137 -0.54 -2.60 -9.72
C ASP A 137 -1.00 -1.85 -8.47
N LEU A 138 -0.28 -2.01 -7.39
CA LEU A 138 -0.51 -1.24 -6.19
C LEU A 138 0.05 0.17 -6.34
N VAL A 139 -0.79 1.17 -6.20
CA VAL A 139 -0.32 2.56 -6.04
C VAL A 139 0.40 2.68 -4.70
N PRO A 140 1.63 3.25 -4.65
CA PRO A 140 2.37 3.36 -3.40
C PRO A 140 1.53 3.98 -2.29
N ARG A 141 1.39 3.28 -1.19
CA ARG A 141 0.50 3.64 -0.08
C ARG A 141 0.87 4.98 0.57
N GLU A 142 2.15 5.34 0.54
CA GLU A 142 2.64 6.64 1.03
C GLU A 142 2.08 7.83 0.25
N ASN A 143 1.71 7.62 -1.02
CA ASN A 143 1.20 8.65 -1.90
C ASN A 143 -0.34 8.78 -1.85
N VAL A 144 -1.03 7.90 -1.13
CA VAL A 144 -2.49 7.85 -1.10
C VAL A 144 -3.01 8.33 0.24
N SER A 145 -4.02 9.19 0.21
CA SER A 145 -4.78 9.60 1.40
C SER A 145 -6.23 9.13 1.27
N PRO A 146 -6.55 7.94 1.81
CA PRO A 146 -7.88 7.36 1.69
C PRO A 146 -8.96 8.14 2.45
N GLU A 147 -8.59 8.91 3.48
CA GLU A 147 -9.54 9.75 4.22
C GLU A 147 -10.27 10.76 3.33
N VAL A 148 -9.53 11.38 2.41
CA VAL A 148 -10.03 12.43 1.52
C VAL A 148 -10.15 11.99 0.07
N GLY A 149 -9.69 10.79 -0.29
CA GLY A 149 -9.71 10.28 -1.66
C GLY A 149 -8.72 10.98 -2.59
N LYS A 150 -7.57 11.38 -2.06
CA LYS A 150 -6.54 12.11 -2.80
C LYS A 150 -5.27 11.29 -2.99
N PHE A 151 -4.67 11.48 -4.13
CA PHE A 151 -3.36 10.95 -4.47
C PHE A 151 -2.37 12.12 -4.57
N TYR A 152 -1.20 11.92 -4.00
CA TYR A 152 -0.07 12.87 -4.02
C TYR A 152 1.02 12.31 -4.93
N PRO A 153 1.29 12.90 -6.13
CA PRO A 153 2.40 12.45 -6.99
C PRO A 153 3.74 12.47 -6.26
N ASP A 154 3.96 13.50 -5.46
CA ASP A 154 5.04 13.58 -4.49
C ASP A 154 4.45 13.48 -3.08
N ALA A 155 4.76 12.40 -2.37
CA ALA A 155 4.20 12.11 -1.04
C ALA A 155 4.42 13.25 -0.02
N GLU A 156 5.49 14.01 -0.16
CA GLU A 156 5.80 15.18 0.68
C GLU A 156 5.30 16.50 0.09
N GLY A 157 4.97 16.52 -1.21
CA GLY A 157 4.48 17.69 -1.94
C GLY A 157 3.06 18.10 -1.56
N SER A 158 2.61 19.24 -2.10
CA SER A 158 1.26 19.77 -1.92
C SER A 158 0.34 19.53 -3.12
N GLU A 159 0.89 19.12 -4.26
CA GLU A 159 0.10 18.81 -5.45
C GLU A 159 -0.74 17.56 -5.21
N THR A 160 -2.03 17.64 -5.53
CA THR A 160 -2.98 16.56 -5.29
C THR A 160 -3.82 16.27 -6.52
N VAL A 161 -4.19 15.00 -6.68
CA VAL A 161 -5.15 14.52 -7.66
C VAL A 161 -6.28 13.83 -6.91
N ASP A 162 -7.51 14.29 -7.09
CA ASP A 162 -8.68 13.65 -6.49
C ASP A 162 -9.13 12.50 -7.40
N TYR A 163 -8.83 11.26 -6.99
CA TYR A 163 -9.15 10.08 -7.79
C TYR A 163 -10.59 9.62 -7.67
N ARG A 164 -11.34 10.09 -6.66
CA ARG A 164 -12.76 9.76 -6.51
C ARG A 164 -13.65 10.67 -7.36
N LEU A 165 -13.28 11.94 -7.53
CA LEU A 165 -14.09 12.91 -8.26
C LEU A 165 -13.88 12.84 -9.78
N LEU A 166 -12.71 12.45 -10.23
CA LEU A 166 -12.39 12.41 -11.65
C LEU A 166 -12.90 11.11 -12.29
N PRO A 167 -13.88 11.19 -13.21
CA PRO A 167 -14.51 10.01 -13.81
C PRO A 167 -13.55 9.16 -14.65
N GLU A 168 -12.42 9.72 -15.04
CA GLU A 168 -11.38 9.01 -15.81
C GLU A 168 -10.73 7.87 -15.01
N PHE A 169 -10.69 8.00 -13.67
CA PHE A 169 -10.10 6.98 -12.81
C PHE A 169 -11.09 5.90 -12.37
N GLY A 170 -12.39 6.18 -12.36
CA GLY A 170 -13.40 5.27 -11.82
C GLY A 170 -13.51 3.91 -12.52
N ARG A 171 -12.86 3.73 -13.68
CA ARG A 171 -12.86 2.47 -14.44
C ARG A 171 -11.60 1.63 -14.21
N TRP A 172 -10.54 2.22 -13.68
CA TRP A 172 -9.21 1.64 -13.63
C TRP A 172 -8.64 1.56 -12.22
N LEU A 173 -9.28 2.25 -11.28
CA LEU A 173 -8.88 2.25 -9.90
C LEU A 173 -9.91 1.51 -9.05
N VAL A 174 -9.40 0.65 -8.18
CA VAL A 174 -10.20 0.02 -7.11
C VAL A 174 -9.57 0.41 -5.79
N GLU A 175 -10.36 1.07 -4.96
CA GLU A 175 -9.97 1.46 -3.62
C GLU A 175 -10.48 0.44 -2.61
N ILE A 176 -9.57 -0.08 -1.79
CA ILE A 176 -9.87 -0.95 -0.67
C ILE A 176 -9.49 -0.21 0.60
N TYR A 177 -10.52 0.21 1.33
CA TYR A 177 -10.38 0.94 2.58
C TYR A 177 -11.29 0.30 3.63
N PRO A 178 -10.77 -0.71 4.37
CA PRO A 178 -11.61 -1.59 5.21
C PRO A 178 -12.37 -0.86 6.32
N ARG A 179 -11.75 0.15 6.93
CA ARG A 179 -12.34 0.91 8.03
C ARG A 179 -11.91 2.36 7.97
N LYS A 180 -12.89 3.24 7.88
CA LYS A 180 -12.66 4.67 7.97
C LYS A 180 -12.05 5.04 9.34
N CYS A 181 -11.05 5.90 9.34
CA CYS A 181 -10.33 6.35 10.54
C CYS A 181 -9.59 5.25 11.34
N ASP A 182 -9.48 4.03 10.83
CA ASP A 182 -8.59 3.00 11.39
C ASP A 182 -7.26 3.02 10.61
N LEU A 183 -6.16 3.17 11.31
CA LEU A 183 -4.83 3.26 10.70
C LEU A 183 -4.19 1.89 10.43
N GLY A 184 -5.00 0.82 10.37
CA GLY A 184 -4.55 -0.54 10.09
C GLY A 184 -3.97 -1.29 11.30
N LEU A 185 -3.79 -2.59 11.12
CA LEU A 185 -3.30 -3.46 12.20
C LEU A 185 -1.83 -3.18 12.54
N LEU A 186 -1.00 -2.83 11.55
CA LEU A 186 0.41 -2.51 11.77
C LEU A 186 0.58 -1.32 12.70
N ASN A 187 -0.32 -0.32 12.64
CA ASN A 187 -0.27 0.81 13.55
C ASN A 187 -0.30 0.40 15.04
N LYS A 188 -0.98 -0.70 15.35
CA LYS A 188 -1.04 -1.23 16.72
C LYS A 188 0.26 -1.94 17.11
N ALA A 189 0.98 -2.49 16.16
CA ALA A 189 2.25 -3.19 16.38
C ALA A 189 3.46 -2.25 16.47
N VAL A 190 3.40 -1.07 15.82
CA VAL A 190 4.51 -0.10 15.76
C VAL A 190 5.17 0.14 17.11
N PRO A 191 4.46 0.52 18.20
CA PRO A 191 5.11 0.86 19.46
C PRO A 191 5.88 -0.32 20.05
N TYR A 192 5.37 -1.54 19.90
CA TYR A 192 6.01 -2.75 20.45
C TYR A 192 7.29 -3.10 19.68
N VAL A 193 7.26 -3.00 18.35
CA VAL A 193 8.43 -3.27 17.50
C VAL A 193 9.51 -2.22 17.73
N LEU A 194 9.15 -0.94 17.84
CA LEU A 194 10.10 0.13 18.14
C LEU A 194 10.77 -0.06 19.52
N ILE A 195 9.99 -0.40 20.55
CA ILE A 195 10.53 -0.70 21.89
C ILE A 195 11.45 -1.93 21.83
N LYS A 196 11.07 -2.99 21.12
CA LYS A 196 11.91 -4.18 20.92
C LYS A 196 13.23 -3.82 20.25
N LYS A 197 13.21 -3.07 19.14
CA LYS A 197 14.42 -2.63 18.44
C LYS A 197 15.32 -1.79 19.35
N PHE A 198 14.73 -0.90 20.15
CA PHE A 198 15.47 -0.09 21.12
C PHE A 198 16.13 -0.96 22.21
N ALA A 199 15.39 -1.88 22.81
CA ALA A 199 15.90 -2.77 23.83
C ALA A 199 17.06 -3.66 23.32
N LEU A 200 16.94 -4.17 22.09
CA LEU A 200 18.01 -4.95 21.45
C LEU A 200 19.28 -4.11 21.20
N SER A 201 19.11 -2.85 20.78
CA SER A 201 20.23 -1.93 20.60
C SER A 201 20.96 -1.67 21.93
N CYS A 202 20.21 -1.35 23.00
CA CYS A 202 20.80 -1.14 24.33
C CYS A 202 21.49 -2.40 24.87
N TRP A 203 20.92 -3.58 24.61
CA TRP A 203 21.54 -4.84 25.00
C TRP A 203 22.84 -5.09 24.24
N SER A 204 22.88 -4.81 22.93
CA SER A 204 24.09 -4.94 22.12
C SER A 204 25.22 -4.02 22.66
N GLU A 205 24.88 -2.76 22.92
CA GLU A 205 25.82 -1.80 23.53
C GLU A 205 26.35 -2.28 24.90
N LEU A 206 25.47 -2.83 25.73
CA LEU A 206 25.87 -3.41 27.03
C LEU A 206 26.83 -4.56 26.84
N CYS A 207 26.56 -5.48 25.91
CA CYS A 207 27.45 -6.61 25.62
C CYS A 207 28.81 -6.16 25.07
N GLU A 208 28.87 -5.09 24.28
CA GLU A 208 30.15 -4.52 23.83
C GLU A 208 30.98 -3.97 24.99
N ILE A 209 30.34 -3.25 25.93
CA ILE A 209 31.03 -2.64 27.05
C ILE A 209 31.51 -3.69 28.05
N PHE A 210 30.69 -4.67 28.39
CA PHE A 210 30.97 -5.67 29.42
C PHE A 210 31.50 -7.01 28.87
N GLY A 211 31.39 -7.26 27.57
CA GLY A 211 31.89 -8.46 26.92
C GLY A 211 33.41 -8.46 26.67
N ILE A 212 34.09 -7.33 26.83
CA ILE A 212 35.55 -7.23 26.73
C ILE A 212 36.15 -7.62 28.08
N PRO A 213 36.87 -8.77 28.19
CA PRO A 213 37.53 -9.13 29.45
C PRO A 213 38.54 -8.04 29.80
N PRO A 214 38.60 -7.60 31.08
CA PRO A 214 39.59 -6.63 31.48
C PRO A 214 40.98 -7.20 31.17
N ARG A 215 41.74 -6.52 30.33
CA ARG A 215 43.14 -6.85 30.09
C ARG A 215 43.90 -6.44 31.37
N VAL A 216 44.31 -7.43 32.13
CA VAL A 216 45.24 -7.28 33.26
C VAL A 216 46.67 -7.14 32.74
#